data_f5d506968854921fbd4c9afd7166e717
#
_entry.id   f5d506968854921fbd4c9afd7166e717
#
_cell.length_a   1.000
_cell.length_b   1.000
_cell.length_c   1.000
_cell.angle_alpha   90.00
_cell.angle_beta   90.00
_cell.angle_gamma   90.00
#
_symmetry.space_group_name_H-M   'P 1'
#
loop_
_entity.id
_entity.type
_entity.pdbx_description
1 polymer ?
#
loop_
_entity_poly.entity_id
_entity_poly.type
_entity_poly.pdbx_seq_one_letter_code
_entity_poly.pdbx_strand_id
1 'polypeptide(L)'
;INDNLEQQAKLLYDYWFTQFDFPDESGKPYRSSGGKMVWNEQLKRDIPSGWKVIPFLEVASWESNSQPPKSEFIYEPQEGYVRFIQNRDYESNTHITYIPLTKNLSIVDRFDILMDKYGDAGAVRYGIEGAFNVALGKICAHNQNYREYIRSFLSSDGIYNFLHNSCMASTRASLNESNLAILNIPIPDEKLILGYEKILCKMRLSILKNNDETQKLIDLRDWLLPMLMNGQATIND
;
A
#
# COMPACT_ATOMS: atom_id res chain seq x y z
N ILE A 1 2.31 17.87 -3.12
CA ILE A 1 0.89 17.49 -3.36
C ILE A 1 0.68 16.06 -2.85
N ASN A 2 1.46 15.06 -3.29
CA ASN A 2 1.27 13.67 -2.93
C ASN A 2 1.36 13.44 -1.42
N ASP A 3 2.35 14.02 -0.74
CA ASP A 3 2.49 13.92 0.72
C ASP A 3 1.23 14.42 1.44
N ASN A 4 0.62 15.49 0.96
CA ASN A 4 -0.63 16.01 1.52
C ASN A 4 -1.80 15.03 1.30
N LEU A 5 -1.88 14.37 0.13
CA LEU A 5 -2.91 13.38 -0.15
C LEU A 5 -2.74 12.13 0.72
N GLU A 6 -1.49 11.68 0.93
CA GLU A 6 -1.20 10.57 1.85
C GLU A 6 -1.55 10.91 3.30
N GLN A 7 -1.19 12.12 3.75
CA GLN A 7 -1.56 12.61 5.09
C GLN A 7 -3.07 12.71 5.26
N GLN A 8 -3.79 13.22 4.26
CA GLN A 8 -5.26 13.28 4.29
C GLN A 8 -5.87 11.88 4.34
N ALA A 9 -5.33 10.91 3.59
CA ALA A 9 -5.78 9.54 3.62
C ALA A 9 -5.61 8.91 5.02
N LYS A 10 -4.45 9.14 5.66
CA LYS A 10 -4.17 8.70 7.03
C LYS A 10 -5.12 9.36 8.04
N LEU A 11 -5.28 10.67 7.97
CA LEU A 11 -6.19 11.41 8.85
C LEU A 11 -7.64 10.97 8.69
N LEU A 12 -8.07 10.67 7.46
CA LEU A 12 -9.44 10.18 7.21
C LEU A 12 -9.64 8.81 7.83
N TYR A 13 -8.65 7.90 7.70
CA TYR A 13 -8.69 6.60 8.36
C TYR A 13 -8.76 6.75 9.87
N ASP A 14 -7.89 7.56 10.46
CA ASP A 14 -7.86 7.79 11.90
C ASP A 14 -9.18 8.38 12.41
N TYR A 15 -9.74 9.33 11.68
CA TYR A 15 -11.01 9.96 12.04
C TYR A 15 -12.19 8.97 11.98
N TRP A 16 -12.26 8.16 10.91
CA TRP A 16 -13.39 7.24 10.73
C TRP A 16 -13.27 5.95 11.55
N PHE A 17 -12.07 5.35 11.61
CA PHE A 17 -11.89 3.98 12.11
C PHE A 17 -11.06 3.87 13.39
N THR A 18 -10.33 4.93 13.75
CA THR A 18 -9.61 4.99 15.01
C THR A 18 -10.38 5.80 16.06
N GLN A 19 -10.90 6.97 15.69
CA GLN A 19 -11.70 7.83 16.54
C GLN A 19 -13.19 7.49 16.49
N PHE A 20 -13.64 6.80 15.44
CA PHE A 20 -15.02 6.41 15.17
C PHE A 20 -15.97 7.58 14.89
N ASP A 21 -15.44 8.67 14.37
CA ASP A 21 -16.20 9.85 13.97
C ASP A 21 -16.55 9.86 12.46
N PHE A 22 -16.82 8.65 11.92
CA PHE A 22 -17.37 8.53 10.58
C PHE A 22 -18.75 9.20 10.49
N PRO A 23 -19.19 9.66 9.29
CA PRO A 23 -20.50 10.29 9.13
C PRO A 23 -21.62 9.28 9.40
N ASP A 24 -22.50 9.62 10.35
CA ASP A 24 -23.73 8.88 10.59
C ASP A 24 -24.78 9.12 9.50
N GLU A 25 -25.98 8.60 9.65
CA GLU A 25 -27.08 8.77 8.69
C GLU A 25 -27.47 10.24 8.46
N SER A 26 -27.20 11.12 9.42
CA SER A 26 -27.44 12.56 9.35
C SER A 26 -26.22 13.36 8.86
N GLY A 27 -25.09 12.68 8.58
CA GLY A 27 -23.82 13.29 8.20
C GLY A 27 -23.02 13.86 9.36
N LYS A 28 -23.41 13.59 10.62
CA LYS A 28 -22.68 14.03 11.82
C LYS A 28 -21.62 13.01 12.23
N PRO A 29 -20.54 13.44 12.94
CA PRO A 29 -19.55 12.50 13.47
C PRO A 29 -20.22 11.51 14.45
N TYR A 30 -20.06 10.21 14.22
CA TYR A 30 -20.80 9.18 14.94
C TYR A 30 -20.54 9.22 16.45
N ARG A 31 -19.30 9.03 16.89
CA ARG A 31 -18.96 8.97 18.33
C ARG A 31 -19.20 10.29 19.05
N SER A 32 -18.71 11.39 18.47
CA SER A 32 -18.82 12.74 19.07
C SER A 32 -20.26 13.24 19.15
N SER A 33 -21.18 12.69 18.34
CA SER A 33 -22.61 13.00 18.39
C SER A 33 -23.41 12.04 19.27
N GLY A 34 -22.75 11.19 20.06
CA GLY A 34 -23.39 10.26 20.99
C GLY A 34 -23.73 8.89 20.39
N GLY A 35 -23.05 8.49 19.32
CA GLY A 35 -23.16 7.16 18.75
C GLY A 35 -22.89 6.06 19.77
N LYS A 36 -23.67 4.98 19.71
CA LYS A 36 -23.60 3.90 20.70
C LYS A 36 -22.31 3.10 20.54
N MET A 37 -21.51 3.04 21.59
CA MET A 37 -20.27 2.27 21.68
C MET A 37 -20.47 1.02 22.53
N VAL A 38 -19.74 -0.06 22.22
CA VAL A 38 -19.74 -1.33 22.97
C VAL A 38 -18.29 -1.80 23.16
N TRP A 39 -18.02 -2.32 24.36
CA TRP A 39 -16.71 -2.89 24.66
C TRP A 39 -16.44 -4.14 23.83
N ASN A 40 -15.25 -4.22 23.22
CA ASN A 40 -14.80 -5.38 22.49
C ASN A 40 -13.60 -6.03 23.18
N GLU A 41 -13.74 -7.30 23.57
CA GLU A 41 -12.73 -8.04 24.30
C GLU A 41 -11.47 -8.37 23.47
N GLN A 42 -11.61 -8.52 22.15
CA GLN A 42 -10.47 -8.85 21.28
C GLN A 42 -9.57 -7.63 21.04
N LEU A 43 -10.17 -6.46 20.84
CA LEU A 43 -9.45 -5.20 20.61
C LEU A 43 -9.14 -4.44 21.90
N LYS A 44 -9.68 -4.87 23.06
CA LYS A 44 -9.54 -4.21 24.37
C LYS A 44 -9.89 -2.71 24.33
N ARG A 45 -10.93 -2.37 23.58
CA ARG A 45 -11.41 -1.00 23.42
C ARG A 45 -12.89 -0.97 23.04
N ASP A 46 -13.50 0.20 23.22
CA ASP A 46 -14.85 0.42 22.71
C ASP A 46 -14.84 0.55 21.19
N ILE A 47 -15.83 -0.07 20.54
CA ILE A 47 -16.10 0.03 19.11
C ILE A 47 -17.56 0.41 18.86
N PRO A 48 -17.93 0.96 17.69
CA PRO A 48 -19.31 1.25 17.35
C PRO A 48 -20.20 0.01 17.45
N SER A 49 -21.41 0.21 17.97
CA SER A 49 -22.40 -0.87 18.05
C SER A 49 -22.73 -1.40 16.65
N GLY A 50 -22.74 -2.72 16.50
CA GLY A 50 -22.99 -3.39 15.22
C GLY A 50 -21.74 -3.74 14.42
N TRP A 51 -20.58 -3.17 14.74
CA TRP A 51 -19.32 -3.59 14.12
C TRP A 51 -18.91 -4.99 14.59
N LYS A 52 -18.30 -5.75 13.70
CA LYS A 52 -17.74 -7.08 13.99
C LYS A 52 -16.23 -6.99 14.05
N VAL A 53 -15.63 -7.81 14.89
CA VAL A 53 -14.16 -8.00 14.90
C VAL A 53 -13.88 -9.41 14.47
N ILE A 54 -13.07 -9.57 13.44
CA ILE A 54 -12.76 -10.88 12.84
C ILE A 54 -11.25 -11.02 12.62
N PRO A 55 -10.71 -12.23 12.54
CA PRO A 55 -9.33 -12.46 12.15
C PRO A 55 -9.00 -11.82 10.79
N PHE A 56 -7.84 -11.18 10.68
CA PHE A 56 -7.44 -10.48 9.46
C PHE A 56 -7.42 -11.41 8.23
N LEU A 57 -7.01 -12.67 8.40
CA LEU A 57 -6.94 -13.63 7.30
C LEU A 57 -8.33 -14.08 6.77
N GLU A 58 -9.43 -13.69 7.42
CA GLU A 58 -10.78 -13.86 6.86
C GLU A 58 -11.12 -12.82 5.78
N VAL A 59 -10.42 -11.70 5.75
CA VAL A 59 -10.67 -10.61 4.77
C VAL A 59 -9.56 -10.46 3.73
N ALA A 60 -8.38 -11.00 4.00
CA ALA A 60 -7.24 -10.94 3.10
C ALA A 60 -6.35 -12.17 3.26
N SER A 61 -5.58 -12.49 2.23
CA SER A 61 -4.57 -13.56 2.25
C SER A 61 -3.19 -13.00 1.94
N TRP A 62 -2.17 -13.75 2.33
CA TRP A 62 -0.77 -13.47 2.03
C TRP A 62 -0.30 -14.27 0.83
N GLU A 63 0.35 -13.61 -0.11
CA GLU A 63 0.99 -14.24 -1.25
C GLU A 63 2.48 -13.91 -1.29
N SER A 64 3.30 -14.92 -1.50
CA SER A 64 4.75 -14.78 -1.70
C SER A 64 5.10 -15.06 -3.14
N ASN A 65 6.15 -14.44 -3.66
CA ASN A 65 6.60 -14.68 -5.02
C ASN A 65 7.92 -15.47 -5.04
N SER A 66 8.25 -16.01 -6.20
CA SER A 66 9.54 -16.63 -6.49
C SER A 66 10.53 -15.60 -7.04
N GLN A 67 11.83 -15.90 -6.91
CA GLN A 67 12.88 -15.09 -7.50
C GLN A 67 13.72 -15.96 -8.44
N PRO A 68 13.85 -15.56 -9.71
CA PRO A 68 14.76 -16.25 -10.63
C PRO A 68 16.23 -15.97 -10.27
N PRO A 69 17.18 -16.77 -10.78
CA PRO A 69 18.61 -16.53 -10.62
C PRO A 69 19.00 -15.12 -11.12
N LYS A 70 19.94 -14.49 -10.43
CA LYS A 70 20.43 -13.15 -10.81
C LYS A 70 21.02 -13.10 -12.24
N SER A 71 21.45 -14.23 -12.79
CA SER A 71 21.93 -14.35 -14.17
C SER A 71 20.85 -14.08 -15.23
N GLU A 72 19.58 -14.17 -14.85
CA GLU A 72 18.43 -13.88 -15.71
C GLU A 72 17.96 -12.42 -15.63
N PHE A 73 18.57 -11.61 -14.77
CA PHE A 73 18.22 -10.20 -14.61
C PHE A 73 18.76 -9.41 -15.79
N ILE A 74 17.90 -8.56 -16.37
CA ILE A 74 18.26 -7.55 -17.35
C ILE A 74 17.86 -6.16 -16.86
N TYR A 75 18.49 -5.12 -17.41
CA TYR A 75 18.30 -3.74 -16.94
C TYR A 75 17.65 -2.85 -18.00
N GLU A 76 17.33 -3.41 -19.15
CA GLU A 76 16.59 -2.75 -20.21
C GLU A 76 15.31 -3.54 -20.48
N PRO A 77 14.19 -2.87 -20.81
CA PRO A 77 12.94 -3.56 -21.12
C PRO A 77 13.10 -4.41 -22.38
N GLN A 78 12.61 -5.65 -22.31
CA GLN A 78 12.64 -6.61 -23.40
C GLN A 78 11.32 -7.36 -23.49
N GLU A 79 10.90 -7.73 -24.69
CA GLU A 79 9.73 -8.57 -24.91
C GLU A 79 9.85 -9.91 -24.18
N GLY A 80 8.78 -10.35 -23.51
CA GLY A 80 8.79 -11.56 -22.69
C GLY A 80 9.36 -11.38 -21.27
N TYR A 81 9.73 -10.15 -20.90
CA TYR A 81 10.21 -9.80 -19.57
C TYR A 81 9.21 -8.88 -18.86
N VAL A 82 9.22 -8.92 -17.54
CA VAL A 82 8.40 -8.08 -16.68
C VAL A 82 9.29 -7.35 -15.65
N ARG A 83 8.90 -6.13 -15.26
CA ARG A 83 9.59 -5.40 -14.20
C ARG A 83 9.63 -6.24 -12.93
N PHE A 84 10.79 -6.32 -12.29
CA PHE A 84 11.02 -7.03 -11.04
C PHE A 84 11.14 -6.03 -9.90
N ILE A 85 10.06 -5.87 -9.15
CA ILE A 85 9.92 -4.87 -8.09
C ILE A 85 10.76 -5.28 -6.88
N GLN A 86 11.60 -4.39 -6.41
CA GLN A 86 12.43 -4.53 -5.22
C GLN A 86 12.13 -3.39 -4.25
N ASN A 87 12.41 -3.58 -2.95
CA ASN A 87 12.14 -2.55 -1.94
C ASN A 87 12.76 -1.19 -2.31
N ARG A 88 13.97 -1.17 -2.86
CA ARG A 88 14.68 0.04 -3.31
C ARG A 88 13.95 0.83 -4.40
N ASP A 89 13.09 0.17 -5.19
CA ASP A 89 12.39 0.81 -6.30
C ASP A 89 11.33 1.82 -5.82
N TYR A 90 10.96 1.75 -4.54
CA TYR A 90 10.09 2.73 -3.89
C TYR A 90 10.82 4.01 -3.47
N GLU A 91 12.16 4.00 -3.45
CA GLU A 91 12.99 5.15 -3.16
C GLU A 91 13.51 5.81 -4.44
N SER A 92 13.82 5.01 -5.47
CA SER A 92 14.43 5.49 -6.72
C SER A 92 14.18 4.55 -7.89
N ASN A 93 13.91 5.12 -9.07
CA ASN A 93 13.80 4.38 -10.34
C ASN A 93 15.15 4.26 -11.09
N THR A 94 16.29 4.52 -10.45
CA THR A 94 17.61 4.55 -11.14
C THR A 94 18.11 3.17 -11.57
N HIS A 95 17.60 2.10 -11.00
CA HIS A 95 18.08 0.72 -11.28
C HIS A 95 16.92 -0.25 -11.44
N ILE A 96 16.10 -0.02 -12.46
CA ILE A 96 14.99 -0.92 -12.78
C ILE A 96 15.56 -2.27 -13.24
N THR A 97 15.00 -3.34 -12.70
CA THR A 97 15.37 -4.72 -13.08
C THR A 97 14.18 -5.37 -13.77
N TYR A 98 14.46 -6.18 -14.78
CA TYR A 98 13.45 -7.01 -15.46
C TYR A 98 13.86 -8.48 -15.39
N ILE A 99 12.87 -9.36 -15.34
CA ILE A 99 13.03 -10.81 -15.30
C ILE A 99 12.14 -11.48 -16.33
N PRO A 100 12.46 -12.71 -16.78
CA PRO A 100 11.61 -13.44 -17.70
C PRO A 100 10.20 -13.64 -17.12
N LEU A 101 9.18 -13.35 -17.91
CA LEU A 101 7.78 -13.59 -17.51
C LEU A 101 7.49 -15.08 -17.58
N THR A 102 7.28 -15.70 -16.43
CA THR A 102 6.92 -17.12 -16.31
C THR A 102 5.54 -17.28 -15.68
N LYS A 103 4.90 -18.44 -15.91
CA LYS A 103 3.55 -18.74 -15.40
C LYS A 103 3.45 -18.78 -13.86
N ASN A 104 4.58 -18.97 -13.17
CA ASN A 104 4.63 -19.11 -11.71
C ASN A 104 4.90 -17.80 -10.99
N LEU A 105 5.06 -16.69 -11.73
CA LEU A 105 5.25 -15.38 -11.13
C LEU A 105 3.91 -14.75 -10.77
N SER A 106 3.81 -14.29 -9.55
CA SER A 106 2.73 -13.40 -9.15
C SER A 106 3.04 -12.00 -9.63
N ILE A 107 2.09 -11.43 -10.38
CA ILE A 107 2.14 -10.08 -10.91
C ILE A 107 1.22 -9.19 -10.08
N VAL A 108 1.66 -7.97 -9.83
CA VAL A 108 0.89 -6.94 -9.14
C VAL A 108 0.59 -5.79 -10.08
N ASP A 109 -0.57 -5.20 -9.90
CA ASP A 109 -0.91 -3.91 -10.47
C ASP A 109 -0.51 -2.77 -9.52
N ARG A 110 -0.65 -1.53 -9.98
CA ARG A 110 -0.27 -0.33 -9.21
C ARG A 110 -1.15 -0.07 -7.97
N PHE A 111 -2.29 -0.74 -7.88
CA PHE A 111 -3.22 -0.62 -6.75
C PHE A 111 -3.09 -1.78 -5.77
N ASP A 112 -2.35 -2.82 -6.11
CA ASP A 112 -2.11 -3.94 -5.20
C ASP A 112 -1.34 -3.48 -3.96
N ILE A 113 -1.56 -4.21 -2.86
CA ILE A 113 -0.91 -3.96 -1.59
C ILE A 113 0.29 -4.87 -1.48
N LEU A 114 1.47 -4.29 -1.45
CA LEU A 114 2.70 -4.99 -1.09
C LEU A 114 3.13 -4.61 0.32
N MET A 115 3.87 -5.48 0.97
CA MET A 115 4.38 -5.26 2.31
C MET A 115 5.83 -5.73 2.42
N ASP A 116 6.68 -4.91 3.01
CA ASP A 116 8.08 -5.24 3.25
C ASP A 116 8.20 -6.38 4.27
N LYS A 117 8.93 -7.45 3.88
CA LYS A 117 9.22 -8.60 4.76
C LYS A 117 10.45 -8.40 5.61
N TYR A 118 11.40 -7.61 5.14
CA TYR A 118 12.70 -7.36 5.76
C TYR A 118 13.01 -5.87 5.79
N GLY A 119 13.94 -5.45 6.65
CA GLY A 119 14.34 -4.06 6.81
C GLY A 119 13.23 -3.26 7.49
N ASP A 120 12.42 -2.57 6.72
CA ASP A 120 11.23 -1.85 7.19
C ASP A 120 10.00 -2.79 7.24
N ALA A 121 10.17 -3.94 7.93
CA ALA A 121 9.18 -5.00 7.98
C ALA A 121 7.82 -4.47 8.47
N GLY A 122 6.77 -4.68 7.66
CA GLY A 122 5.43 -4.17 7.92
C GLY A 122 5.10 -2.89 7.15
N ALA A 123 6.08 -2.24 6.50
CA ALA A 123 5.79 -1.08 5.65
C ALA A 123 4.95 -1.49 4.43
N VAL A 124 3.88 -0.75 4.21
CA VAL A 124 2.95 -0.98 3.09
C VAL A 124 3.42 -0.20 1.87
N ARG A 125 3.48 -0.89 0.71
CA ARG A 125 3.92 -0.35 -0.57
C ARG A 125 2.84 -0.52 -1.64
N TYR A 126 2.82 0.37 -2.64
CA TYR A 126 1.94 0.31 -3.82
C TYR A 126 2.48 1.22 -4.93
N GLY A 127 1.87 1.22 -6.09
CA GLY A 127 2.15 2.21 -7.14
C GLY A 127 3.09 1.72 -8.24
N ILE A 128 3.68 0.54 -8.10
CA ILE A 128 4.54 -0.07 -9.11
C ILE A 128 3.89 -1.35 -9.61
N GLU A 129 3.90 -1.55 -10.93
CA GLU A 129 3.39 -2.74 -11.61
C GLU A 129 4.54 -3.68 -11.98
N GLY A 130 4.33 -4.99 -11.81
CA GLY A 130 5.33 -6.00 -12.15
C GLY A 130 5.30 -7.23 -11.27
N ALA A 131 6.32 -8.07 -11.37
CA ALA A 131 6.57 -9.17 -10.44
C ALA A 131 7.35 -8.65 -9.23
N PHE A 132 6.98 -9.04 -8.03
CA PHE A 132 7.67 -8.58 -6.82
C PHE A 132 8.69 -9.62 -6.32
N ASN A 133 9.75 -9.15 -5.66
CA ASN A 133 10.81 -10.01 -5.16
C ASN A 133 10.41 -10.74 -3.85
N VAL A 134 11.24 -11.69 -3.43
CA VAL A 134 11.01 -12.48 -2.21
C VAL A 134 11.07 -11.66 -0.91
N ALA A 135 11.58 -10.43 -0.96
CA ALA A 135 11.61 -9.53 0.19
C ALA A 135 10.30 -8.76 0.39
N LEU A 136 9.36 -8.92 -0.52
CA LEU A 136 8.01 -8.38 -0.46
C LEU A 136 6.99 -9.51 -0.31
N GLY A 137 5.83 -9.20 0.24
CA GLY A 137 4.65 -10.04 0.24
C GLY A 137 3.44 -9.26 -0.28
N LYS A 138 2.57 -9.90 -1.04
CA LYS A 138 1.32 -9.32 -1.53
C LYS A 138 0.19 -9.62 -0.55
N ILE A 139 -0.61 -8.61 -0.26
CA ILE A 139 -1.86 -8.75 0.48
C ILE A 139 -3.01 -8.76 -0.50
N CYS A 140 -3.67 -9.90 -0.62
CA CYS A 140 -4.80 -10.09 -1.52
C CYS A 140 -6.10 -9.91 -0.75
N ALA A 141 -6.79 -8.80 -0.93
CA ALA A 141 -8.11 -8.59 -0.35
C ALA A 141 -9.12 -9.58 -0.98
N HIS A 142 -9.88 -10.32 -0.15
CA HIS A 142 -10.90 -11.25 -0.62
C HIS A 142 -12.08 -10.52 -1.29
N ASN A 143 -12.36 -9.30 -0.84
CA ASN A 143 -13.28 -8.37 -1.49
C ASN A 143 -12.51 -7.12 -1.92
N GLN A 144 -12.46 -6.85 -3.22
CA GLN A 144 -11.73 -5.71 -3.78
C GLN A 144 -12.27 -4.35 -3.29
N ASN A 145 -13.53 -4.29 -2.88
CA ASN A 145 -14.13 -3.10 -2.29
C ASN A 145 -13.59 -2.78 -0.88
N TYR A 146 -12.75 -3.63 -0.31
CA TYR A 146 -12.13 -3.44 1.01
C TYR A 146 -10.62 -3.13 0.90
N ARG A 147 -10.10 -3.00 -0.30
CA ARG A 147 -8.66 -2.87 -0.55
C ARG A 147 -8.05 -1.65 0.13
N GLU A 148 -8.64 -0.47 -0.04
CA GLU A 148 -8.11 0.75 0.60
C GLU A 148 -8.34 0.75 2.12
N TYR A 149 -9.44 0.15 2.59
CA TYR A 149 -9.64 -0.05 4.03
C TYR A 149 -8.57 -0.97 4.63
N ILE A 150 -8.29 -2.11 4.00
CA ILE A 150 -7.23 -3.05 4.42
C ILE A 150 -5.87 -2.38 4.35
N ARG A 151 -5.56 -1.64 3.27
CA ARG A 151 -4.32 -0.87 3.13
C ARG A 151 -4.14 0.10 4.28
N SER A 152 -5.15 0.90 4.57
CA SER A 152 -5.09 1.91 5.63
C SER A 152 -5.00 1.28 7.02
N PHE A 153 -5.70 0.16 7.25
CA PHE A 153 -5.56 -0.62 8.48
C PHE A 153 -4.12 -1.06 8.70
N LEU A 154 -3.50 -1.70 7.70
CA LEU A 154 -2.11 -2.16 7.78
C LEU A 154 -1.11 -1.01 7.91
N SER A 155 -1.39 0.14 7.28
CA SER A 155 -0.54 1.34 7.35
C SER A 155 -0.73 2.17 8.62
N SER A 156 -1.71 1.83 9.47
CA SER A 156 -1.94 2.54 10.74
C SER A 156 -0.76 2.34 11.69
N ASP A 157 -0.38 3.40 12.44
CA ASP A 157 0.79 3.37 13.30
C ASP A 157 0.76 2.22 14.32
N GLY A 158 -0.42 1.89 14.86
CA GLY A 158 -0.58 0.79 15.81
C GLY A 158 -0.27 -0.57 15.20
N ILE A 159 -0.78 -0.85 14.00
CA ILE A 159 -0.59 -2.13 13.30
C ILE A 159 0.84 -2.23 12.75
N TYR A 160 1.34 -1.17 12.12
CA TYR A 160 2.72 -1.12 11.65
C TYR A 160 3.70 -1.40 12.79
N ASN A 161 3.62 -0.67 13.91
CA ASN A 161 4.51 -0.86 15.06
C ASN A 161 4.39 -2.25 15.66
N PHE A 162 3.18 -2.81 15.73
CA PHE A 162 2.96 -4.16 16.21
C PHE A 162 3.66 -5.21 15.31
N LEU A 163 3.47 -5.13 14.00
CA LEU A 163 4.09 -6.04 13.03
C LEU A 163 5.60 -5.89 13.01
N HIS A 164 6.10 -4.66 12.98
CA HIS A 164 7.54 -4.36 13.00
C HIS A 164 8.22 -4.94 14.25
N ASN A 165 7.69 -4.67 15.43
CA ASN A 165 8.23 -5.15 16.70
C ASN A 165 8.13 -6.68 16.82
N SER A 166 7.02 -7.29 16.35
CA SER A 166 6.86 -8.75 16.34
C SER A 166 7.88 -9.44 15.43
N CYS A 167 8.19 -8.79 14.30
CA CYS A 167 9.22 -9.26 13.39
C CYS A 167 10.61 -9.17 14.00
N MET A 168 10.97 -8.02 14.61
CA MET A 168 12.28 -7.78 15.22
C MET A 168 12.56 -8.68 16.44
N ALA A 169 11.52 -9.12 17.15
CA ALA A 169 11.64 -10.04 18.28
C ALA A 169 11.92 -11.50 17.85
N SER A 170 11.76 -11.82 16.56
CA SER A 170 12.01 -13.15 16.01
C SER A 170 13.49 -13.38 15.71
N THR A 171 13.98 -14.59 15.92
CA THR A 171 15.35 -15.03 15.54
C THR A 171 15.63 -14.93 14.04
N ARG A 172 14.56 -14.91 13.22
CA ARG A 172 14.60 -14.57 11.80
C ARG A 172 13.67 -13.38 11.58
N ALA A 173 14.23 -12.17 11.59
CA ALA A 173 13.50 -10.93 11.40
C ALA A 173 12.85 -10.87 10.00
N SER A 174 11.75 -11.59 9.82
CA SER A 174 11.01 -11.69 8.56
C SER A 174 9.53 -11.73 8.81
N LEU A 175 8.80 -10.81 8.20
CA LEU A 175 7.35 -10.80 8.20
C LEU A 175 6.81 -11.91 7.30
N ASN A 176 5.77 -12.59 7.75
CA ASN A 176 5.09 -13.65 7.02
C ASN A 176 3.61 -13.73 7.41
N GLU A 177 2.89 -14.65 6.80
CA GLU A 177 1.45 -14.85 7.04
C GLU A 177 1.11 -15.09 8.52
N SER A 178 1.95 -15.80 9.27
CA SER A 178 1.69 -16.06 10.69
C SER A 178 1.69 -14.79 11.55
N ASN A 179 2.41 -13.75 11.15
CA ASN A 179 2.35 -12.44 11.82
C ASN A 179 1.01 -11.73 11.56
N LEU A 180 0.40 -11.96 10.39
CA LEU A 180 -0.92 -11.41 10.07
C LEU A 180 -2.06 -12.21 10.71
N ALA A 181 -1.86 -13.51 10.95
CA ALA A 181 -2.86 -14.39 11.55
C ALA A 181 -3.27 -13.98 12.98
N ILE A 182 -2.40 -13.25 13.68
CA ILE A 182 -2.70 -12.75 15.05
C ILE A 182 -3.43 -11.41 15.05
N LEU A 183 -3.57 -10.76 13.90
CA LEU A 183 -4.30 -9.50 13.79
C LEU A 183 -5.80 -9.74 13.77
N ASN A 184 -6.53 -8.88 14.45
CA ASN A 184 -7.97 -8.76 14.36
C ASN A 184 -8.33 -7.41 13.74
N ILE A 185 -9.26 -7.42 12.78
CA ILE A 185 -9.70 -6.22 12.08
C ILE A 185 -11.17 -5.93 12.41
N PRO A 186 -11.52 -4.70 12.82
CA PRO A 186 -12.90 -4.30 12.96
C PRO A 186 -13.54 -4.11 11.58
N ILE A 187 -14.69 -4.71 11.36
CA ILE A 187 -15.44 -4.60 10.11
C ILE A 187 -16.68 -3.76 10.36
N PRO A 188 -16.73 -2.53 9.80
CA PRO A 188 -17.90 -1.67 9.85
C PRO A 188 -19.00 -2.13 8.88
N ASP A 189 -20.08 -1.36 8.85
CA ASP A 189 -21.11 -1.50 7.80
C ASP A 189 -20.49 -1.42 6.40
N GLU A 190 -20.92 -2.30 5.51
CA GLU A 190 -20.45 -2.33 4.11
C GLU A 190 -20.62 -0.97 3.41
N LYS A 191 -21.72 -0.27 3.67
CA LYS A 191 -21.99 1.06 3.13
C LYS A 191 -20.90 2.08 3.51
N LEU A 192 -20.39 2.01 4.74
CA LEU A 192 -19.33 2.86 5.23
C LEU A 192 -18.01 2.54 4.52
N ILE A 193 -17.67 1.25 4.40
CA ILE A 193 -16.47 0.81 3.68
C ILE A 193 -16.50 1.28 2.22
N LEU A 194 -17.62 1.09 1.52
CA LEU A 194 -17.78 1.52 0.13
C LEU A 194 -17.63 3.05 -0.03
N GLY A 195 -18.17 3.82 0.93
CA GLY A 195 -17.98 5.27 0.97
C GLY A 195 -16.51 5.67 1.12
N TYR A 196 -15.80 5.01 2.05
CA TYR A 196 -14.37 5.19 2.28
C TYR A 196 -13.55 4.82 1.03
N GLU A 197 -13.77 3.62 0.50
CA GLU A 197 -13.09 3.11 -0.71
C GLU A 197 -13.19 4.09 -1.88
N LYS A 198 -14.40 4.64 -2.11
CA LYS A 198 -14.63 5.63 -3.18
C LYS A 198 -13.79 6.89 -3.02
N ILE A 199 -13.58 7.36 -1.80
CA ILE A 199 -12.75 8.54 -1.51
C ILE A 199 -11.28 8.19 -1.72
N LEU A 200 -10.81 7.10 -1.12
CA LEU A 200 -9.40 6.72 -1.17
C LEU A 200 -8.94 6.33 -2.58
N CYS A 201 -9.75 5.61 -3.34
CA CYS A 201 -9.44 5.29 -4.74
C CYS A 201 -9.17 6.55 -5.57
N LYS A 202 -9.95 7.64 -5.38
CA LYS A 202 -9.70 8.91 -6.07
C LYS A 202 -8.39 9.54 -5.65
N MET A 203 -8.07 9.53 -4.35
CA MET A 203 -6.78 10.05 -3.86
C MET A 203 -5.62 9.26 -4.43
N ARG A 204 -5.70 7.90 -4.43
CA ARG A 204 -4.67 7.02 -5.03
C ARG A 204 -4.47 7.28 -6.51
N LEU A 205 -5.56 7.38 -7.27
CA LEU A 205 -5.50 7.74 -8.70
C LEU A 205 -4.78 9.07 -8.92
N SER A 206 -5.07 10.08 -8.10
CA SER A 206 -4.39 11.39 -8.19
C SER A 206 -2.91 11.28 -7.88
N ILE A 207 -2.52 10.53 -6.83
CA ILE A 207 -1.12 10.29 -6.47
C ILE A 207 -0.37 9.59 -7.61
N LEU A 208 -0.96 8.51 -8.15
CA LEU A 208 -0.34 7.75 -9.25
C LEU A 208 -0.18 8.61 -10.51
N LYS A 209 -1.18 9.42 -10.85
CA LYS A 209 -1.10 10.36 -11.98
C LYS A 209 -0.01 11.42 -11.78
N ASN A 210 0.09 11.99 -10.58
CA ASN A 210 1.14 12.96 -10.26
C ASN A 210 2.54 12.32 -10.34
N ASN A 211 2.69 11.07 -9.91
CA ASN A 211 3.95 10.34 -10.03
C ASN A 211 4.35 10.11 -11.50
N ASP A 212 3.38 9.73 -12.36
CA ASP A 212 3.60 9.57 -13.79
C ASP A 212 4.02 10.89 -14.46
N GLU A 213 3.37 11.98 -14.09
CA GLU A 213 3.70 13.32 -14.60
C GLU A 213 5.09 13.76 -14.12
N THR A 214 5.40 13.53 -12.85
CA THR A 214 6.73 13.82 -12.29
C THR A 214 7.82 13.02 -13.02
N GLN A 215 7.60 11.73 -13.29
CA GLN A 215 8.57 10.91 -14.02
C GLN A 215 8.80 11.45 -15.44
N LYS A 216 7.73 11.79 -16.16
CA LYS A 216 7.84 12.39 -17.50
C LYS A 216 8.62 13.72 -17.49
N LEU A 217 8.43 14.54 -16.48
CA LEU A 217 9.18 15.79 -16.33
C LEU A 217 10.65 15.55 -16.02
N ILE A 218 10.96 14.53 -15.20
CA ILE A 218 12.35 14.10 -14.95
C ILE A 218 13.01 13.62 -16.25
N ASP A 219 12.35 12.75 -16.98
CA ASP A 219 12.86 12.21 -18.24
C ASP A 219 13.12 13.33 -19.28
N LEU A 220 12.17 14.28 -19.37
CA LEU A 220 12.29 15.46 -20.24
C LEU A 220 13.46 16.36 -19.83
N ARG A 221 13.62 16.61 -18.54
CA ARG A 221 14.76 17.38 -18.00
C ARG A 221 16.07 16.72 -18.36
N ASP A 222 16.19 15.43 -18.13
CA ASP A 222 17.42 14.67 -18.33
C ASP A 222 17.78 14.56 -19.82
N TRP A 223 16.78 14.59 -20.70
CA TRP A 223 16.95 14.66 -22.14
C TRP A 223 17.37 16.06 -22.60
N LEU A 224 16.76 17.13 -22.06
CA LEU A 224 17.03 18.51 -22.49
C LEU A 224 18.33 19.08 -21.91
N LEU A 225 18.70 18.75 -20.69
CA LEU A 225 19.85 19.33 -20.01
C LEU A 225 21.17 19.20 -20.77
N PRO A 226 21.55 18.02 -21.30
CA PRO A 226 22.75 17.89 -22.14
C PRO A 226 22.70 18.73 -23.42
N MET A 227 21.52 18.88 -24.05
CA MET A 227 21.34 19.67 -25.26
C MET A 227 21.57 21.17 -25.02
N LEU A 228 21.02 21.67 -23.90
CA LEU A 228 21.24 23.07 -23.48
C LEU A 228 22.71 23.33 -23.15
N MET A 229 23.36 22.41 -22.42
CA MET A 229 24.78 22.55 -22.06
C MET A 229 25.71 22.50 -23.28
N ASN A 230 25.35 21.77 -24.31
CA ASN A 230 26.13 21.65 -25.56
C ASN A 230 25.76 22.72 -26.63
N GLY A 231 24.86 23.65 -26.32
CA GLY A 231 24.38 24.67 -27.25
C GLY A 231 23.56 24.13 -28.43
N GLN A 232 23.03 22.90 -28.31
CA GLN A 232 22.19 22.25 -29.35
C GLN A 232 20.71 22.70 -29.25
N ALA A 233 20.32 23.27 -28.12
CA ALA A 233 19.04 23.90 -27.91
C ALA A 233 19.25 25.27 -27.25
N THR A 234 18.43 26.26 -27.63
CA THR A 234 18.41 27.62 -27.03
C THR A 234 17.02 27.89 -26.48
N ILE A 235 16.97 28.58 -25.35
CA ILE A 235 15.71 29.14 -24.84
C ILE A 235 15.55 30.51 -25.52
N ASN A 236 14.52 30.66 -26.35
CA ASN A 236 14.15 31.99 -26.87
C ASN A 236 13.17 32.62 -25.88
N ASP A 237 13.51 33.82 -25.41
CA ASP A 237 12.66 34.67 -24.55
C ASP A 237 11.38 35.09 -25.28
#